data_f33ba0622748fe4aa248b5012f95fcc6
#
_entry.id   f33ba0622748fe4aa248b5012f95fcc6
#
_cell.length_a   1.000
_cell.length_b   1.000
_cell.length_c   1.000
_cell.angle_alpha   90.00
_cell.angle_beta   90.00
_cell.angle_gamma   90.00
#
_symmetry.space_group_name_H-M   'P 1'
#
loop_
_entity.id
_entity.type
_entity.pdbx_description
1 polymer ?
#
loop_
_entity_poly.entity_id
_entity_poly.type
_entity_poly.pdbx_seq_one_letter_code
_entity_poly.pdbx_strand_id
1 'polypeptide(L)'
;MSPGSEHSEDEDVLDVFSRFDSSTRDEYILTRARDLCAHYLGGAWEHVDISKFSLSKMSGGLTNLVFRCSLAPEVPIMGIEPRTVLLRIQTGTDTLQLMKEVAIFTSLNAHGVGPKLLGIFPGGRIEEYLPSRMLSKEEMYGKFVASVAALNAQINNIEMPLPKSPQMVPLCRIWLAKYVKNGGGPIVLENTAVGGHVEFPDVLTIEQLEEEINEVERFLESQQCPSVFCHNDLVPSNVLLRDAKEKNFKKDEDRLVIIDFEFGCYNHRAYEIANNIVEHGMTYNLTTHPFYGIDIQSMEDKDFCRRFCSAYLDQLYKNYGTPSELQRHSLTGRREEDLERLIAEARRYMPLPHLFWGIWNILCVQELGVIDGIDFLTHAKDRLVMYFKFKSNLYKY
;
A
#
# COMPACT_ATOMS: atom_id res chain seq x y z
N MET A 1 -40.97 20.60 23.07
CA MET A 1 -40.89 20.41 21.62
C MET A 1 -39.45 20.76 21.20
N SER A 2 -38.56 19.79 21.12
CA SER A 2 -37.23 19.98 20.58
C SER A 2 -37.30 19.74 19.05
N PRO A 3 -36.67 20.56 18.22
CA PRO A 3 -36.67 20.33 16.77
C PRO A 3 -35.86 19.06 16.48
N GLY A 4 -36.52 18.04 15.96
CA GLY A 4 -35.84 16.91 15.31
C GLY A 4 -35.07 17.45 14.11
N SER A 5 -33.77 17.22 14.07
CA SER A 5 -32.98 17.47 12.89
C SER A 5 -33.43 16.49 11.81
N GLU A 6 -34.16 17.01 10.81
CA GLU A 6 -34.39 16.33 9.54
C GLU A 6 -33.04 16.17 8.87
N HIS A 7 -32.42 15.00 9.02
CA HIS A 7 -31.26 14.61 8.20
C HIS A 7 -31.80 14.29 6.79
N SER A 8 -31.35 15.03 5.77
CA SER A 8 -31.73 14.79 4.39
C SER A 8 -31.20 13.43 3.92
N GLU A 9 -31.98 12.70 3.12
CA GLU A 9 -31.59 11.42 2.52
C GLU A 9 -30.37 11.54 1.58
N ASP A 10 -29.95 12.76 1.24
CA ASP A 10 -28.84 13.11 0.32
C ASP A 10 -27.54 13.52 1.05
N GLU A 11 -27.39 13.25 2.35
CA GLU A 11 -26.14 13.59 3.04
C GLU A 11 -24.99 12.71 2.57
N ASP A 12 -23.83 13.34 2.23
CA ASP A 12 -22.64 12.65 1.75
C ASP A 12 -22.18 11.59 2.75
N VAL A 13 -21.88 10.41 2.26
CA VAL A 13 -21.45 9.25 3.06
C VAL A 13 -20.22 9.61 3.89
N LEU A 14 -19.26 10.37 3.34
CA LEU A 14 -18.07 10.81 4.06
C LEU A 14 -18.44 11.72 5.23
N ASP A 15 -19.37 12.69 5.04
CA ASP A 15 -19.79 13.61 6.08
C ASP A 15 -20.45 12.87 7.24
N VAL A 16 -21.23 11.84 6.96
CA VAL A 16 -21.86 10.98 7.98
C VAL A 16 -20.82 10.23 8.78
N PHE A 17 -19.94 9.48 8.11
CA PHE A 17 -19.01 8.57 8.78
C PHE A 17 -17.79 9.26 9.41
N SER A 18 -17.44 10.47 8.98
CA SER A 18 -16.37 11.26 9.62
C SER A 18 -16.68 11.67 11.06
N ARG A 19 -17.99 11.74 11.40
CA ARG A 19 -18.48 12.08 12.76
C ARG A 19 -18.49 10.88 13.72
N PHE A 20 -18.14 9.67 13.23
CA PHE A 20 -18.21 8.49 14.07
C PHE A 20 -17.26 8.59 15.27
N ASP A 21 -17.84 8.48 16.47
CA ASP A 21 -17.14 8.42 17.75
C ASP A 21 -17.44 7.06 18.42
N SER A 22 -16.39 6.28 18.67
CA SER A 22 -16.51 4.97 19.31
C SER A 22 -16.99 5.04 20.77
N SER A 23 -16.90 6.21 21.41
CA SER A 23 -17.35 6.45 22.80
C SER A 23 -18.85 6.69 22.90
N THR A 24 -19.52 7.03 21.80
CA THR A 24 -20.95 7.33 21.73
C THR A 24 -21.67 6.39 20.78
N ARG A 25 -22.91 5.98 21.16
CA ARG A 25 -23.76 5.22 20.26
C ARG A 25 -24.60 6.18 19.40
N ASP A 26 -24.14 6.45 18.18
CA ASP A 26 -24.89 7.22 17.20
C ASP A 26 -25.78 6.28 16.36
N GLU A 27 -27.10 6.30 16.64
CA GLU A 27 -28.07 5.44 15.97
C GLU A 27 -28.22 5.80 14.48
N TYR A 28 -28.00 7.05 14.09
CA TYR A 28 -28.06 7.45 12.69
C TYR A 28 -26.93 6.83 11.88
N ILE A 29 -25.68 6.95 12.35
CA ILE A 29 -24.52 6.33 11.67
C ILE A 29 -24.65 4.81 11.64
N LEU A 30 -25.12 4.19 12.74
CA LEU A 30 -25.35 2.74 12.79
C LEU A 30 -26.41 2.30 11.77
N THR A 31 -27.51 3.06 11.65
CA THR A 31 -28.58 2.77 10.70
C THR A 31 -28.08 2.91 9.27
N ARG A 32 -27.36 3.98 8.93
CA ARG A 32 -26.78 4.17 7.59
C ARG A 32 -25.80 3.05 7.21
N ALA A 33 -24.93 2.61 8.15
CA ALA A 33 -24.02 1.50 7.93
C ALA A 33 -24.76 0.18 7.70
N ARG A 34 -25.79 -0.12 8.52
CA ARG A 34 -26.64 -1.30 8.36
C ARG A 34 -27.34 -1.29 7.00
N ASP A 35 -27.94 -0.17 6.62
CA ASP A 35 -28.72 -0.06 5.39
C ASP A 35 -27.82 -0.21 4.13
N LEU A 36 -26.61 0.34 4.16
CA LEU A 36 -25.61 0.06 3.12
C LEU A 36 -25.28 -1.44 3.05
N CYS A 37 -24.99 -2.07 4.17
CA CYS A 37 -24.74 -3.51 4.20
C CYS A 37 -25.95 -4.33 3.73
N ALA A 38 -27.16 -3.98 4.15
CA ALA A 38 -28.39 -4.63 3.72
C ALA A 38 -28.60 -4.56 2.22
N HIS A 39 -28.40 -3.36 1.63
CA HIS A 39 -28.61 -3.14 0.20
C HIS A 39 -27.68 -4.00 -0.68
N TYR A 40 -26.43 -4.20 -0.25
CA TYR A 40 -25.43 -4.90 -1.07
C TYR A 40 -25.29 -6.39 -0.74
N LEU A 41 -25.58 -6.80 0.50
CA LEU A 41 -25.35 -8.18 0.97
C LEU A 41 -26.62 -9.02 1.01
N GLY A 42 -27.77 -8.39 1.20
CA GLY A 42 -29.05 -9.10 1.31
C GLY A 42 -29.15 -10.01 2.52
N GLY A 43 -30.08 -10.98 2.47
CA GLY A 43 -30.22 -12.05 3.45
C GLY A 43 -30.42 -11.54 4.87
N ALA A 44 -29.63 -12.04 5.82
CA ALA A 44 -29.72 -11.66 7.23
C ALA A 44 -29.49 -10.15 7.48
N TRP A 45 -28.78 -9.47 6.61
CA TRP A 45 -28.50 -8.03 6.72
C TRP A 45 -29.75 -7.17 6.50
N GLU A 46 -30.71 -7.59 5.65
CA GLU A 46 -31.96 -6.87 5.39
C GLU A 46 -32.92 -6.87 6.60
N HIS A 47 -32.83 -7.89 7.43
CA HIS A 47 -33.81 -8.15 8.48
C HIS A 47 -33.25 -7.98 9.89
N VAL A 48 -31.97 -7.62 10.02
CA VAL A 48 -31.32 -7.48 11.32
C VAL A 48 -31.85 -6.29 12.08
N ASP A 49 -32.24 -6.51 13.35
CA ASP A 49 -32.50 -5.42 14.29
C ASP A 49 -31.21 -4.66 14.61
N ILE A 50 -31.29 -3.35 14.72
CA ILE A 50 -30.12 -2.48 14.97
C ILE A 50 -29.40 -2.81 16.28
N SER A 51 -30.10 -3.42 17.25
CA SER A 51 -29.49 -3.88 18.50
C SER A 51 -28.57 -5.08 18.31
N LYS A 52 -28.71 -5.80 17.20
CA LYS A 52 -27.90 -6.97 16.81
C LYS A 52 -26.89 -6.68 15.72
N PHE A 53 -26.76 -5.42 15.34
CA PHE A 53 -25.76 -4.91 14.42
C PHE A 53 -24.66 -4.18 15.21
N SER A 54 -23.41 -4.39 14.84
CA SER A 54 -22.28 -3.67 15.43
C SER A 54 -21.41 -3.02 14.37
N LEU A 55 -20.99 -1.79 14.66
CA LEU A 55 -20.08 -0.97 13.87
C LEU A 55 -18.87 -0.61 14.74
N SER A 56 -17.67 -0.86 14.25
CA SER A 56 -16.45 -0.45 14.95
C SER A 56 -15.43 0.10 13.95
N LYS A 57 -14.86 1.26 14.27
CA LYS A 57 -13.78 1.86 13.46
C LYS A 57 -12.51 1.02 13.60
N MET A 58 -11.89 0.70 12.47
CA MET A 58 -10.60 0.00 12.44
C MET A 58 -9.48 1.04 12.47
N SER A 59 -8.42 0.76 13.21
CA SER A 59 -7.20 1.57 13.18
C SER A 59 -6.37 1.21 11.95
N GLY A 60 -5.79 2.20 11.28
CA GLY A 60 -4.88 2.00 10.16
C GLY A 60 -5.52 2.28 8.79
N GLY A 61 -5.37 3.48 8.32
CA GLY A 61 -5.71 3.99 6.99
C GLY A 61 -5.53 5.49 7.02
N LEU A 62 -4.51 6.01 6.34
CA LEU A 62 -4.28 7.46 6.27
C LEU A 62 -5.28 8.14 5.33
N THR A 63 -5.77 7.39 4.35
CA THR A 63 -6.55 7.92 3.23
C THR A 63 -7.99 7.46 3.21
N ASN A 64 -8.42 6.57 4.12
CA ASN A 64 -9.77 6.01 4.14
C ASN A 64 -10.27 5.78 5.57
N LEU A 65 -11.58 5.94 5.79
CA LEU A 65 -12.23 5.48 7.01
C LEU A 65 -12.67 4.03 6.83
N VAL A 66 -12.18 3.14 7.68
CA VAL A 66 -12.48 1.71 7.61
C VAL A 66 -13.27 1.29 8.84
N PHE A 67 -14.41 0.66 8.61
CA PHE A 67 -15.29 0.16 9.66
C PHE A 67 -15.51 -1.34 9.51
N ARG A 68 -15.52 -2.05 10.63
CA ARG A 68 -15.98 -3.43 10.71
C ARG A 68 -17.45 -3.44 11.07
N CYS A 69 -18.28 -3.98 10.17
CA CYS A 69 -19.70 -4.22 10.35
C CYS A 69 -19.93 -5.70 10.65
N SER A 70 -20.67 -6.02 11.70
CA SER A 70 -20.92 -7.42 12.08
C SER A 70 -22.35 -7.64 12.58
N LEU A 71 -22.90 -8.81 12.24
CA LEU A 71 -24.13 -9.35 12.81
C LEU A 71 -23.81 -10.12 14.09
N ALA A 72 -24.66 -9.97 15.12
CA ALA A 72 -24.51 -10.71 16.37
C ALA A 72 -24.55 -12.24 16.13
N PRO A 73 -23.86 -13.06 16.95
CA PRO A 73 -23.73 -14.50 16.73
C PRO A 73 -25.08 -15.25 16.62
N GLU A 74 -26.11 -14.78 17.31
CA GLU A 74 -27.45 -15.36 17.33
C GLU A 74 -28.29 -15.05 16.09
N VAL A 75 -27.89 -14.09 15.25
CA VAL A 75 -28.59 -13.79 13.99
C VAL A 75 -28.34 -14.94 13.02
N PRO A 76 -29.38 -15.66 12.56
CA PRO A 76 -29.20 -16.74 11.60
C PRO A 76 -28.75 -16.19 10.24
N ILE A 77 -27.73 -16.79 9.63
CA ILE A 77 -27.34 -16.51 8.24
C ILE A 77 -28.31 -17.25 7.32
N MET A 78 -28.86 -16.56 6.33
CA MET A 78 -29.93 -17.05 5.47
C MET A 78 -29.43 -17.70 4.18
N GLY A 79 -28.20 -17.39 3.75
CA GLY A 79 -27.61 -17.85 2.51
C GLY A 79 -26.08 -17.93 2.57
N ILE A 80 -25.43 -17.23 1.66
CA ILE A 80 -23.95 -17.19 1.55
C ILE A 80 -23.37 -15.85 2.05
N GLU A 81 -24.21 -14.96 2.57
CA GLU A 81 -23.81 -13.66 3.07
C GLU A 81 -22.82 -13.81 4.25
N PRO A 82 -21.76 -12.99 4.28
CA PRO A 82 -20.81 -13.03 5.39
C PRO A 82 -21.42 -12.40 6.64
N ARG A 83 -21.06 -12.91 7.81
CA ARG A 83 -21.48 -12.35 9.11
C ARG A 83 -20.76 -11.03 9.44
N THR A 84 -19.58 -10.85 8.92
CA THR A 84 -18.73 -9.67 9.16
C THR A 84 -18.14 -9.19 7.85
N VAL A 85 -18.16 -7.88 7.64
CA VAL A 85 -17.60 -7.21 6.46
C VAL A 85 -16.83 -5.97 6.88
N LEU A 86 -16.00 -5.46 5.97
CA LEU A 86 -15.40 -4.13 6.07
C LEU A 86 -16.18 -3.15 5.19
N LEU A 87 -16.58 -2.04 5.79
CA LEU A 87 -17.13 -0.88 5.11
C LEU A 87 -16.01 0.16 5.02
N ARG A 88 -15.55 0.45 3.82
CA ARG A 88 -14.50 1.44 3.55
C ARG A 88 -15.12 2.68 2.92
N ILE A 89 -14.97 3.83 3.60
CA ILE A 89 -15.42 5.14 3.13
C ILE A 89 -14.19 5.90 2.65
N GLN A 90 -14.23 6.41 1.43
CA GLN A 90 -13.16 7.20 0.85
C GLN A 90 -13.20 8.64 1.36
N THR A 91 -12.05 9.19 1.70
CA THR A 91 -11.93 10.58 2.14
C THR A 91 -11.75 11.57 0.98
N GLY A 92 -11.58 11.06 -0.25
CA GLY A 92 -11.44 11.86 -1.46
C GLY A 92 -12.63 11.70 -2.41
N THR A 93 -12.89 12.74 -3.19
CA THR A 93 -13.98 12.78 -4.20
C THR A 93 -13.53 12.38 -5.61
N ASP A 94 -12.31 11.82 -5.76
CA ASP A 94 -11.76 11.47 -7.07
C ASP A 94 -12.39 10.17 -7.61
N THR A 95 -13.36 10.34 -8.50
CA THR A 95 -14.06 9.24 -9.19
C THR A 95 -13.08 8.35 -9.97
N LEU A 96 -12.01 8.92 -10.55
CA LEU A 96 -11.02 8.16 -11.32
C LEU A 96 -10.20 7.23 -10.41
N GLN A 97 -9.85 7.71 -9.22
CA GLN A 97 -9.17 6.90 -8.22
C GLN A 97 -10.07 5.74 -7.74
N LEU A 98 -11.36 5.99 -7.51
CA LEU A 98 -12.32 4.92 -7.18
C LEU A 98 -12.42 3.87 -8.28
N MET A 99 -12.54 4.30 -9.54
CA MET A 99 -12.58 3.38 -10.69
C MET A 99 -11.32 2.53 -10.79
N LYS A 100 -10.15 3.13 -10.56
CA LYS A 100 -8.86 2.43 -10.52
C LYS A 100 -8.84 1.36 -9.42
N GLU A 101 -9.25 1.71 -8.20
CA GLU A 101 -9.31 0.76 -7.09
C GLU A 101 -10.26 -0.40 -7.36
N VAL A 102 -11.43 -0.11 -7.91
CA VAL A 102 -12.41 -1.15 -8.32
C VAL A 102 -11.81 -2.09 -9.37
N ALA A 103 -11.13 -1.55 -10.38
CA ALA A 103 -10.49 -2.34 -11.43
C ALA A 103 -9.39 -3.26 -10.85
N ILE A 104 -8.58 -2.75 -9.94
CA ILE A 104 -7.55 -3.54 -9.23
C ILE A 104 -8.22 -4.65 -8.41
N PHE A 105 -9.19 -4.30 -7.56
CA PHE A 105 -9.90 -5.28 -6.73
C PHE A 105 -10.54 -6.40 -7.55
N THR A 106 -11.26 -6.04 -8.60
CA THR A 106 -11.92 -7.02 -9.49
C THR A 106 -10.90 -7.96 -10.13
N SER A 107 -9.79 -7.42 -10.61
CA SER A 107 -8.71 -8.23 -11.23
C SER A 107 -8.04 -9.14 -10.22
N LEU A 108 -7.71 -8.65 -9.02
CA LEU A 108 -7.12 -9.45 -7.94
C LEU A 108 -8.05 -10.60 -7.52
N ASN A 109 -9.35 -10.31 -7.38
CA ASN A 109 -10.35 -11.33 -7.05
C ASN A 109 -10.45 -12.43 -8.10
N ALA A 110 -10.43 -12.07 -9.39
CA ALA A 110 -10.45 -13.05 -10.48
C ALA A 110 -9.25 -14.03 -10.41
N HIS A 111 -8.15 -13.61 -9.80
CA HIS A 111 -6.95 -14.43 -9.59
C HIS A 111 -6.86 -15.04 -8.16
N GLY A 112 -7.90 -14.87 -7.34
CA GLY A 112 -7.93 -15.40 -5.97
C GLY A 112 -6.97 -14.68 -5.01
N VAL A 113 -6.59 -13.45 -5.31
CA VAL A 113 -5.68 -12.62 -4.52
C VAL A 113 -6.48 -11.55 -3.75
N GLY A 114 -6.16 -11.38 -2.48
CA GLY A 114 -6.78 -10.36 -1.62
C GLY A 114 -8.21 -10.71 -1.13
N PRO A 115 -8.84 -9.78 -0.38
CA PRO A 115 -10.22 -9.90 0.07
C PRO A 115 -11.19 -9.73 -1.10
N LYS A 116 -12.41 -10.28 -0.96
CA LYS A 116 -13.46 -10.11 -1.98
C LYS A 116 -14.07 -8.72 -1.92
N LEU A 117 -14.42 -8.18 -3.09
CA LEU A 117 -15.26 -7.01 -3.22
C LEU A 117 -16.73 -7.46 -3.16
N LEU A 118 -17.47 -6.94 -2.18
CA LEU A 118 -18.85 -7.35 -1.90
C LEU A 118 -19.88 -6.29 -2.32
N GLY A 119 -19.47 -5.03 -2.42
CA GLY A 119 -20.34 -3.94 -2.87
C GLY A 119 -19.56 -2.68 -3.20
N ILE A 120 -20.09 -1.85 -4.09
CA ILE A 120 -19.52 -0.56 -4.48
C ILE A 120 -20.65 0.48 -4.46
N PHE A 121 -20.40 1.62 -3.85
CA PHE A 121 -21.33 2.74 -3.79
C PHE A 121 -20.59 4.07 -3.94
N PRO A 122 -21.28 5.18 -4.25
CA PRO A 122 -20.66 6.49 -4.27
C PRO A 122 -20.01 6.81 -2.93
N GLY A 123 -18.71 7.07 -2.93
CA GLY A 123 -17.92 7.37 -1.73
C GLY A 123 -17.40 6.16 -0.95
N GLY A 124 -17.54 4.90 -1.46
CA GLY A 124 -16.98 3.76 -0.76
C GLY A 124 -17.24 2.38 -1.34
N ARG A 125 -16.87 1.36 -0.57
CA ARG A 125 -17.05 -0.05 -0.93
C ARG A 125 -17.21 -0.95 0.29
N ILE A 126 -17.75 -2.14 0.06
CA ILE A 126 -17.84 -3.22 1.06
C ILE A 126 -16.88 -4.34 0.65
N GLU A 127 -16.04 -4.73 1.58
CA GLU A 127 -15.01 -5.77 1.39
C GLU A 127 -15.23 -6.96 2.32
N GLU A 128 -14.74 -8.13 1.92
CA GLU A 128 -14.66 -9.29 2.79
C GLU A 128 -13.79 -9.00 4.01
N TYR A 129 -14.31 -9.26 5.21
CA TYR A 129 -13.50 -9.24 6.42
C TYR A 129 -12.74 -10.57 6.55
N LEU A 130 -11.42 -10.48 6.61
CA LEU A 130 -10.54 -11.63 6.83
C LEU A 130 -10.10 -11.64 8.31
N PRO A 131 -10.54 -12.61 9.12
CA PRO A 131 -9.99 -12.79 10.47
C PRO A 131 -8.48 -13.00 10.39
N SER A 132 -7.71 -12.02 10.87
CA SER A 132 -6.26 -11.97 10.63
C SER A 132 -5.60 -10.94 11.53
N ARG A 133 -4.28 -10.94 11.53
CA ARG A 133 -3.45 -9.86 12.04
C ARG A 133 -2.42 -9.45 10.99
N MET A 134 -1.90 -8.25 11.10
CA MET A 134 -0.75 -7.80 10.32
C MET A 134 0.50 -8.61 10.69
N LEU A 135 1.44 -8.74 9.75
CA LEU A 135 2.77 -9.26 10.07
C LEU A 135 3.55 -8.25 10.90
N SER A 136 4.42 -8.75 11.78
CA SER A 136 5.48 -7.91 12.31
C SER A 136 6.62 -7.76 11.29
N LYS A 137 7.49 -6.77 11.51
CA LYS A 137 8.69 -6.56 10.70
C LYS A 137 9.58 -7.81 10.68
N GLU A 138 9.78 -8.42 11.84
CA GLU A 138 10.62 -9.63 12.02
C GLU A 138 10.01 -10.83 11.31
N GLU A 139 8.69 -10.95 11.28
CA GLU A 139 8.01 -12.02 10.57
C GLU A 139 8.14 -11.85 9.05
N MET A 140 7.84 -10.64 8.53
CA MET A 140 7.85 -10.38 7.10
C MET A 140 9.24 -10.55 6.50
N TYR A 141 10.25 -9.93 7.12
CA TYR A 141 11.62 -9.92 6.59
C TYR A 141 12.47 -11.12 7.08
N GLY A 142 11.95 -11.91 8.03
CA GLY A 142 12.56 -13.14 8.53
C GLY A 142 11.87 -14.40 8.01
N LYS A 143 10.90 -14.91 8.80
CA LYS A 143 10.21 -16.19 8.54
C LYS A 143 9.52 -16.22 7.17
N PHE A 144 8.85 -15.15 6.78
CA PHE A 144 7.98 -15.11 5.60
C PHE A 144 8.61 -14.45 4.39
N VAL A 145 9.88 -14.07 4.40
CA VAL A 145 10.53 -13.35 3.30
C VAL A 145 10.35 -14.04 1.95
N ALA A 146 10.54 -15.35 1.89
CA ALA A 146 10.41 -16.10 0.65
C ALA A 146 8.95 -16.16 0.15
N SER A 147 8.00 -16.27 1.07
CA SER A 147 6.58 -16.34 0.75
C SER A 147 6.05 -14.98 0.28
N VAL A 148 6.46 -13.90 0.94
CA VAL A 148 6.12 -12.52 0.54
C VAL A 148 6.70 -12.22 -0.84
N ALA A 149 7.97 -12.58 -1.10
CA ALA A 149 8.59 -12.42 -2.41
C ALA A 149 7.87 -13.21 -3.51
N ALA A 150 7.45 -14.44 -3.22
CA ALA A 150 6.68 -15.25 -4.17
C ALA A 150 5.28 -14.67 -4.44
N LEU A 151 4.57 -14.19 -3.41
CA LEU A 151 3.28 -13.50 -3.57
C LEU A 151 3.42 -12.22 -4.38
N ASN A 152 4.48 -11.45 -4.12
CA ASN A 152 4.80 -10.25 -4.90
C ASN A 152 4.99 -10.61 -6.38
N ALA A 153 5.78 -11.64 -6.70
CA ALA A 153 5.98 -12.09 -8.07
C ALA A 153 4.68 -12.61 -8.73
N GLN A 154 3.76 -13.20 -7.97
CA GLN A 154 2.43 -13.58 -8.47
C GLN A 154 1.59 -12.35 -8.82
N ILE A 155 1.56 -11.34 -7.95
CA ILE A 155 0.83 -10.08 -8.18
C ILE A 155 1.40 -9.35 -9.39
N ASN A 156 2.72 -9.28 -9.52
CA ASN A 156 3.39 -8.65 -10.65
C ASN A 156 3.07 -9.35 -12.00
N ASN A 157 2.62 -10.60 -11.96
CA ASN A 157 2.19 -11.34 -13.14
C ASN A 157 0.72 -11.12 -13.54
N ILE A 158 -0.07 -10.45 -12.68
CA ILE A 158 -1.47 -10.19 -12.96
C ILE A 158 -1.58 -9.02 -13.95
N GLU A 159 -2.30 -9.24 -15.04
CA GLU A 159 -2.55 -8.20 -16.00
C GLU A 159 -3.72 -7.31 -15.54
N MET A 160 -3.42 -6.04 -15.24
CA MET A 160 -4.40 -5.06 -14.79
C MET A 160 -4.88 -4.18 -15.96
N PRO A 161 -6.16 -3.76 -16.00
CA PRO A 161 -6.69 -2.83 -17.00
C PRO A 161 -6.28 -1.37 -16.69
N LEU A 162 -4.98 -1.14 -16.54
CA LEU A 162 -4.37 0.14 -16.19
C LEU A 162 -3.28 0.51 -17.21
N PRO A 163 -2.85 1.79 -17.30
CA PRO A 163 -1.72 2.17 -18.14
C PRO A 163 -0.48 1.33 -17.84
N LYS A 164 0.14 0.77 -18.89
CA LYS A 164 1.26 -0.19 -18.78
C LYS A 164 2.63 0.47 -18.60
N SER A 165 2.72 1.79 -18.80
CA SER A 165 3.94 2.56 -18.58
C SER A 165 4.22 2.73 -17.09
N PRO A 166 5.49 2.77 -16.65
CA PRO A 166 5.85 3.08 -15.27
C PRO A 166 5.28 4.40 -14.79
N GLN A 167 4.63 4.41 -13.62
CA GLN A 167 3.90 5.56 -13.10
C GLN A 167 4.66 6.32 -11.99
N MET A 168 5.81 5.85 -11.54
CA MET A 168 6.56 6.48 -10.46
C MET A 168 6.86 7.96 -10.76
N VAL A 169 7.46 8.26 -11.92
CA VAL A 169 7.82 9.63 -12.31
C VAL A 169 6.59 10.51 -12.53
N PRO A 170 5.57 10.08 -13.29
CA PRO A 170 4.32 10.84 -13.39
C PRO A 170 3.69 11.20 -12.04
N LEU A 171 3.65 10.27 -11.09
CA LEU A 171 3.12 10.51 -9.74
C LEU A 171 3.97 11.53 -8.97
N CYS A 172 5.29 11.41 -9.00
CA CYS A 172 6.19 12.38 -8.38
C CYS A 172 5.94 13.80 -8.92
N ARG A 173 5.77 13.97 -10.23
CA ARG A 173 5.46 15.26 -10.84
C ARG A 173 4.10 15.81 -10.42
N ILE A 174 3.06 14.96 -10.39
CA ILE A 174 1.72 15.35 -9.93
C ILE A 174 1.77 15.83 -8.48
N TRP A 175 2.44 15.10 -7.60
CA TRP A 175 2.53 15.45 -6.18
C TRP A 175 3.37 16.71 -5.95
N LEU A 176 4.49 16.85 -6.66
CA LEU A 176 5.33 18.06 -6.57
C LEU A 176 4.57 19.29 -7.08
N ALA A 177 3.87 19.18 -8.22
CA ALA A 177 3.05 20.27 -8.74
C ALA A 177 1.93 20.66 -7.76
N LYS A 178 1.31 19.68 -7.10
CA LYS A 178 0.28 19.93 -6.07
C LYS A 178 0.88 20.60 -4.84
N TYR A 179 2.04 20.12 -4.37
CA TYR A 179 2.79 20.73 -3.29
C TYR A 179 3.07 22.23 -3.56
N VAL A 180 3.61 22.55 -4.74
CA VAL A 180 3.88 23.93 -5.15
C VAL A 180 2.60 24.76 -5.25
N LYS A 181 1.54 24.21 -5.86
CA LYS A 181 0.23 24.88 -5.96
C LYS A 181 -0.35 25.23 -4.59
N ASN A 182 -0.11 24.40 -3.59
CA ASN A 182 -0.55 24.63 -2.21
C ASN A 182 0.40 25.57 -1.42
N GLY A 183 1.33 26.24 -2.09
CA GLY A 183 2.26 27.20 -1.48
C GLY A 183 3.53 26.55 -0.89
N GLY A 184 3.84 25.31 -1.24
CA GLY A 184 5.08 24.65 -0.87
C GLY A 184 6.29 25.31 -1.52
N GLY A 185 7.38 25.36 -0.78
CA GLY A 185 8.64 25.99 -1.18
C GLY A 185 9.86 25.08 -0.98
N PRO A 186 11.07 25.63 -1.00
CA PRO A 186 12.31 24.90 -0.78
C PRO A 186 12.30 24.12 0.54
N ILE A 187 12.97 22.97 0.56
CA ILE A 187 13.04 22.07 1.71
C ILE A 187 14.44 22.17 2.31
N VAL A 188 14.53 22.56 3.58
CA VAL A 188 15.79 22.52 4.33
C VAL A 188 16.04 21.07 4.74
N LEU A 189 17.12 20.48 4.23
CA LEU A 189 17.51 19.11 4.57
C LEU A 189 18.45 19.10 5.77
N GLU A 190 18.27 18.09 6.61
CA GLU A 190 19.09 17.83 7.78
C GLU A 190 19.30 16.31 7.91
N ASN A 191 20.56 15.90 8.15
CA ASN A 191 20.85 14.49 8.42
C ASN A 191 20.66 14.18 9.90
N THR A 192 19.44 13.87 10.32
CA THR A 192 19.10 13.63 11.73
C THR A 192 19.07 12.13 12.08
N ALA A 193 18.51 11.29 11.21
CA ALA A 193 18.29 9.87 11.50
C ALA A 193 19.14 8.93 10.63
N VAL A 194 19.61 9.38 9.45
CA VAL A 194 20.33 8.51 8.50
C VAL A 194 21.74 8.16 8.99
N GLY A 195 22.40 9.07 9.72
CA GLY A 195 23.75 8.90 10.26
C GLY A 195 24.85 8.88 9.19
N GLY A 196 26.11 9.03 9.64
CA GLY A 196 27.27 9.05 8.77
C GLY A 196 27.35 10.29 7.87
N HIS A 197 28.39 10.35 7.01
CA HIS A 197 28.55 11.43 6.03
C HIS A 197 27.72 11.13 4.77
N VAL A 198 26.81 12.02 4.44
CA VAL A 198 26.02 11.99 3.19
C VAL A 198 26.14 13.35 2.54
N GLU A 199 26.46 13.39 1.27
CA GLU A 199 26.49 14.61 0.48
C GLU A 199 25.08 14.92 -0.07
N PHE A 200 24.51 16.06 0.34
CA PHE A 200 23.21 16.54 -0.12
C PHE A 200 23.19 18.08 -0.02
N PRO A 201 22.34 18.79 -0.76
CA PRO A 201 22.20 20.24 -0.63
C PRO A 201 21.55 20.60 0.72
N ASP A 202 22.06 21.63 1.41
CA ASP A 202 21.44 22.12 2.66
C ASP A 202 19.99 22.56 2.44
N VAL A 203 19.71 23.12 1.27
CA VAL A 203 18.37 23.52 0.83
C VAL A 203 18.11 22.89 -0.53
N LEU A 204 17.10 22.05 -0.61
CA LEU A 204 16.63 21.46 -1.87
C LEU A 204 15.53 22.35 -2.45
N THR A 205 15.84 23.09 -3.54
CA THR A 205 14.84 23.92 -4.22
C THR A 205 13.88 23.07 -5.05
N ILE A 206 12.77 23.66 -5.47
CA ILE A 206 11.79 22.98 -6.34
C ILE A 206 12.44 22.60 -7.67
N GLU A 207 13.22 23.52 -8.25
CA GLU A 207 13.93 23.28 -9.52
C GLU A 207 14.94 22.12 -9.38
N GLN A 208 15.68 22.06 -8.27
CA GLN A 208 16.59 20.94 -8.02
C GLN A 208 15.83 19.62 -7.85
N LEU A 209 14.67 19.64 -7.18
CA LEU A 209 13.86 18.44 -7.04
C LEU A 209 13.29 17.96 -8.39
N GLU A 210 12.90 18.90 -9.27
CA GLU A 210 12.51 18.59 -10.66
C GLU A 210 13.70 18.02 -11.46
N GLU A 211 14.90 18.54 -11.27
CA GLU A 211 16.12 17.99 -11.90
C GLU A 211 16.40 16.55 -11.44
N GLU A 212 16.23 16.25 -10.15
CA GLU A 212 16.36 14.88 -9.64
C GLU A 212 15.30 13.95 -10.24
N ILE A 213 14.05 14.40 -10.38
CA ILE A 213 13.00 13.63 -11.06
C ILE A 213 13.37 13.39 -12.54
N ASN A 214 13.89 14.41 -13.24
CA ASN A 214 14.32 14.29 -14.63
C ASN A 214 15.52 13.33 -14.79
N GLU A 215 16.43 13.32 -13.82
CA GLU A 215 17.56 12.36 -13.80
C GLU A 215 17.06 10.93 -13.63
N VAL A 216 16.14 10.71 -12.70
CA VAL A 216 15.50 9.39 -12.49
C VAL A 216 14.72 8.97 -13.73
N GLU A 217 14.01 9.88 -14.41
CA GLU A 217 13.30 9.54 -15.67
C GLU A 217 14.26 9.06 -16.74
N ARG A 218 15.35 9.81 -17.01
CA ARG A 218 16.39 9.39 -17.97
C ARG A 218 17.02 8.04 -17.59
N PHE A 219 17.25 7.82 -16.30
CA PHE A 219 17.71 6.53 -15.81
C PHE A 219 16.72 5.42 -16.16
N LEU A 220 15.43 5.57 -15.82
CA LEU A 220 14.39 4.57 -16.07
C LEU A 220 14.23 4.26 -17.55
N GLU A 221 14.27 5.27 -18.42
CA GLU A 221 14.21 5.12 -19.88
C GLU A 221 15.40 4.32 -20.44
N SER A 222 16.55 4.41 -19.79
CA SER A 222 17.75 3.65 -20.18
C SER A 222 17.73 2.18 -19.77
N GLN A 223 16.80 1.78 -18.86
CA GLN A 223 16.78 0.43 -18.30
C GLN A 223 15.90 -0.52 -19.12
N GLN A 224 16.40 -1.73 -19.33
CA GLN A 224 15.65 -2.85 -19.92
C GLN A 224 14.93 -3.67 -18.84
N CYS A 225 14.30 -2.98 -17.86
CA CYS A 225 13.58 -3.62 -16.78
C CYS A 225 12.08 -3.76 -17.14
N PRO A 226 11.48 -4.95 -17.00
CA PRO A 226 10.07 -5.15 -17.29
C PRO A 226 9.17 -4.25 -16.45
N SER A 227 8.18 -3.62 -17.12
CA SER A 227 7.07 -2.94 -16.45
C SER A 227 6.02 -3.99 -16.07
N VAL A 228 5.66 -4.03 -14.80
CA VAL A 228 4.71 -4.99 -14.22
C VAL A 228 3.72 -4.24 -13.32
N PHE A 229 2.59 -4.87 -13.01
CA PHE A 229 1.71 -4.31 -11.98
C PHE A 229 2.38 -4.47 -10.61
N CYS A 230 2.62 -3.37 -9.93
CA CYS A 230 3.27 -3.30 -8.63
C CYS A 230 2.29 -2.86 -7.54
N HIS A 231 2.49 -3.36 -6.34
CA HIS A 231 1.83 -2.84 -5.14
C HIS A 231 2.32 -1.43 -4.78
N ASN A 232 3.62 -1.22 -4.93
CA ASN A 232 4.38 0.01 -4.66
C ASN A 232 4.51 0.39 -3.18
N ASP A 233 3.72 -0.21 -2.28
CA ASP A 233 3.74 0.02 -0.82
C ASP A 233 3.67 -1.31 -0.05
N LEU A 234 4.47 -2.30 -0.44
CA LEU A 234 4.48 -3.61 0.23
C LEU A 234 5.31 -3.55 1.52
N VAL A 235 4.63 -3.28 2.62
CA VAL A 235 5.17 -3.14 3.99
C VAL A 235 4.48 -4.13 4.95
N PRO A 236 5.01 -4.38 6.17
CA PRO A 236 4.43 -5.37 7.08
C PRO A 236 2.95 -5.16 7.42
N SER A 237 2.49 -3.90 7.54
CA SER A 237 1.08 -3.55 7.78
C SER A 237 0.15 -3.96 6.64
N ASN A 238 0.68 -4.09 5.42
CA ASN A 238 -0.06 -4.45 4.21
C ASN A 238 -0.01 -5.96 3.89
N VAL A 239 0.55 -6.77 4.81
CA VAL A 239 0.54 -8.24 4.72
C VAL A 239 -0.16 -8.83 5.94
N LEU A 240 -1.29 -9.47 5.70
CA LEU A 240 -2.09 -10.13 6.73
C LEU A 240 -1.69 -11.61 6.87
N LEU A 241 -1.64 -12.08 8.11
CA LEU A 241 -1.63 -13.50 8.45
C LEU A 241 -3.01 -13.91 8.93
N ARG A 242 -3.75 -14.64 8.10
CA ARG A 242 -5.11 -15.10 8.40
C ARG A 242 -5.14 -16.03 9.61
N ASP A 243 -6.25 -16.03 10.36
CA ASP A 243 -6.43 -16.96 11.48
C ASP A 243 -6.38 -18.41 10.97
N ALA A 244 -5.62 -19.25 11.65
CA ALA A 244 -5.47 -20.67 11.31
C ALA A 244 -6.78 -21.45 11.35
N LYS A 245 -7.78 -20.98 12.13
CA LYS A 245 -9.09 -21.60 12.28
C LYS A 245 -10.06 -21.30 11.15
N GLU A 246 -9.75 -20.33 10.29
CA GLU A 246 -10.69 -19.87 9.25
C GLU A 246 -10.86 -20.88 8.11
N LYS A 247 -9.76 -21.52 7.71
CA LYS A 247 -9.71 -22.57 6.68
C LYS A 247 -8.69 -23.62 7.06
N ASN A 248 -8.77 -24.80 6.44
CA ASN A 248 -7.76 -25.85 6.57
C ASN A 248 -6.52 -25.48 5.72
N PHE A 249 -5.73 -24.53 6.20
CA PHE A 249 -4.46 -24.19 5.58
C PHE A 249 -3.45 -25.32 5.77
N LYS A 250 -2.71 -25.66 4.70
CA LYS A 250 -1.67 -26.70 4.76
C LYS A 250 -0.40 -26.21 5.42
N LYS A 251 -0.10 -24.92 5.27
CA LYS A 251 1.10 -24.25 5.79
C LYS A 251 0.76 -22.84 6.26
N ASP A 252 1.59 -22.27 7.12
CA ASP A 252 1.45 -20.90 7.56
C ASP A 252 1.54 -19.90 6.39
N GLU A 253 2.37 -20.21 5.39
CA GLU A 253 2.56 -19.38 4.19
C GLU A 253 1.28 -19.25 3.37
N ASP A 254 0.42 -20.27 3.37
CA ASP A 254 -0.88 -20.26 2.67
C ASP A 254 -1.89 -19.29 3.32
N ARG A 255 -1.57 -18.76 4.50
CA ARG A 255 -2.38 -17.81 5.28
C ARG A 255 -2.08 -16.36 4.95
N LEU A 256 -1.02 -16.10 4.19
CA LEU A 256 -0.62 -14.74 3.85
C LEU A 256 -1.55 -14.13 2.81
N VAL A 257 -1.94 -12.89 3.03
CA VAL A 257 -2.74 -12.09 2.11
C VAL A 257 -2.18 -10.69 2.04
N ILE A 258 -1.93 -10.19 0.83
CA ILE A 258 -1.53 -8.80 0.60
C ILE A 258 -2.80 -7.96 0.42
N ILE A 259 -2.82 -6.80 1.05
CA ILE A 259 -3.93 -5.84 1.06
C ILE A 259 -3.43 -4.42 0.75
N ASP A 260 -4.36 -3.50 0.57
CA ASP A 260 -4.11 -2.06 0.44
C ASP A 260 -3.33 -1.65 -0.81
N PHE A 261 -3.95 -1.85 -1.97
CA PHE A 261 -3.41 -1.54 -3.29
C PHE A 261 -3.67 -0.09 -3.74
N GLU A 262 -3.79 0.86 -2.83
CA GLU A 262 -4.11 2.26 -3.17
C GLU A 262 -3.02 2.92 -4.06
N PHE A 263 -1.75 2.54 -3.86
CA PHE A 263 -0.63 2.93 -4.73
C PHE A 263 -0.41 1.97 -5.92
N GLY A 264 -1.26 0.96 -6.08
CA GLY A 264 -1.14 -0.05 -7.12
C GLY A 264 -1.13 0.58 -8.53
N CYS A 265 -0.07 0.35 -9.30
CA CYS A 265 0.07 0.80 -10.68
C CYS A 265 1.22 0.04 -11.37
N TYR A 266 1.40 0.26 -12.68
CA TYR A 266 2.56 -0.30 -13.36
C TYR A 266 3.81 0.48 -13.02
N ASN A 267 4.88 -0.26 -12.69
CA ASN A 267 6.23 0.24 -12.52
C ASN A 267 7.24 -0.83 -12.97
N HIS A 268 8.51 -0.48 -13.05
CA HIS A 268 9.54 -1.48 -13.22
C HIS A 268 9.57 -2.45 -12.02
N ARG A 269 9.66 -3.78 -12.27
CA ARG A 269 9.73 -4.78 -11.19
C ARG A 269 10.84 -4.48 -10.17
N ALA A 270 11.95 -3.91 -10.65
CA ALA A 270 13.09 -3.57 -9.80
C ALA A 270 12.73 -2.47 -8.77
N TYR A 271 11.80 -1.55 -9.09
CA TYR A 271 11.29 -0.57 -8.14
C TYR A 271 10.56 -1.26 -6.97
N GLU A 272 9.66 -2.21 -7.29
CA GLU A 272 8.91 -2.97 -6.28
C GLU A 272 9.85 -3.75 -5.34
N ILE A 273 10.85 -4.43 -5.91
CA ILE A 273 11.83 -5.17 -5.11
C ILE A 273 12.68 -4.21 -4.26
N ALA A 274 13.13 -3.09 -4.85
CA ALA A 274 13.90 -2.06 -4.14
C ALA A 274 13.11 -1.45 -2.99
N ASN A 275 11.80 -1.20 -3.16
CA ASN A 275 10.94 -0.73 -2.08
C ASN A 275 10.94 -1.70 -0.89
N ASN A 276 10.80 -3.01 -1.14
CA ASN A 276 10.91 -4.02 -0.07
C ASN A 276 12.27 -4.01 0.63
N ILE A 277 13.36 -3.82 -0.11
CA ILE A 277 14.72 -3.77 0.45
C ILE A 277 14.89 -2.54 1.36
N VAL A 278 14.45 -1.37 0.93
CA VAL A 278 14.58 -0.15 1.74
C VAL A 278 13.62 -0.18 2.94
N GLU A 279 12.43 -0.72 2.80
CA GLU A 279 11.46 -0.88 3.89
C GLU A 279 11.93 -1.89 4.95
N HIS A 280 12.79 -2.85 4.61
CA HIS A 280 13.47 -3.70 5.61
C HIS A 280 14.27 -2.87 6.62
N GLY A 281 14.84 -1.75 6.20
CA GLY A 281 15.55 -0.83 7.09
C GLY A 281 14.65 0.16 7.84
N MET A 282 13.35 0.22 7.54
CA MET A 282 12.42 1.13 8.21
C MET A 282 11.70 0.44 9.37
N THR A 283 11.43 1.20 10.43
CA THR A 283 10.59 0.75 11.55
C THR A 283 9.62 1.88 11.88
N TYR A 284 8.33 1.58 11.90
CA TYR A 284 7.27 2.56 12.12
C TYR A 284 6.60 2.39 13.48
N ASN A 285 5.73 3.34 13.86
CA ASN A 285 4.91 3.30 15.07
C ASN A 285 5.72 3.25 16.37
N LEU A 286 6.87 3.92 16.39
CA LEU A 286 7.62 4.11 17.62
C LEU A 286 6.92 5.12 18.53
N THR A 287 7.10 5.00 19.84
CA THR A 287 6.46 5.88 20.84
C THR A 287 7.18 7.21 21.02
N THR A 288 8.38 7.34 20.50
CA THR A 288 9.21 8.56 20.61
C THR A 288 9.41 9.18 19.24
N HIS A 289 9.38 10.51 19.18
CA HIS A 289 9.69 11.27 17.97
C HIS A 289 11.06 10.84 17.39
N PRO A 290 11.19 10.66 16.07
CA PRO A 290 10.24 11.01 14.99
C PRO A 290 9.18 9.93 14.69
N PHE A 291 8.93 8.98 15.60
CA PHE A 291 7.96 7.88 15.52
C PHE A 291 8.30 6.78 14.51
N TYR A 292 9.47 6.84 13.92
CA TYR A 292 10.06 5.81 13.06
C TYR A 292 11.56 5.69 13.33
N GLY A 293 12.17 4.60 12.87
CA GLY A 293 13.61 4.37 12.93
C GLY A 293 14.15 3.94 11.57
N ILE A 294 15.43 4.24 11.35
CA ILE A 294 16.15 3.93 10.12
C ILE A 294 17.35 3.06 10.45
N ASP A 295 17.43 1.91 9.82
CA ASP A 295 18.57 0.98 9.90
C ASP A 295 19.16 0.76 8.50
N ILE A 296 20.20 1.51 8.19
CA ILE A 296 20.90 1.43 6.90
C ILE A 296 21.53 0.06 6.68
N GLN A 297 21.99 -0.60 7.75
CA GLN A 297 22.62 -1.92 7.63
C GLN A 297 21.62 -2.96 7.11
N SER A 298 20.38 -2.90 7.58
CA SER A 298 19.30 -3.73 7.08
C SER A 298 18.97 -3.46 5.61
N MET A 299 19.01 -2.18 5.15
CA MET A 299 18.83 -1.86 3.73
C MET A 299 19.95 -2.41 2.85
N GLU A 300 21.17 -2.47 3.37
CA GLU A 300 22.36 -2.98 2.68
C GLU A 300 22.59 -4.49 2.88
N ASP A 301 21.69 -5.19 3.60
CA ASP A 301 21.80 -6.63 3.87
C ASP A 301 21.75 -7.44 2.57
N LYS A 302 22.91 -8.01 2.22
CA LYS A 302 23.10 -8.81 0.98
C LYS A 302 22.35 -10.14 1.06
N ASP A 303 22.30 -10.73 2.24
CA ASP A 303 21.66 -12.04 2.43
C ASP A 303 20.15 -11.92 2.35
N PHE A 304 19.58 -10.85 2.93
CA PHE A 304 18.17 -10.53 2.77
C PHE A 304 17.81 -10.29 1.29
N CYS A 305 18.54 -9.38 0.63
CA CYS A 305 18.33 -9.08 -0.78
C CYS A 305 18.39 -10.35 -1.65
N ARG A 306 19.39 -11.22 -1.43
CA ARG A 306 19.53 -12.49 -2.16
C ARG A 306 18.38 -13.45 -1.88
N ARG A 307 17.97 -13.62 -0.64
CA ARG A 307 16.83 -14.49 -0.26
C ARG A 307 15.53 -14.02 -0.90
N PHE A 308 15.26 -12.71 -0.86
CA PHE A 308 14.07 -12.12 -1.47
C PHE A 308 14.09 -12.33 -3.00
N CYS A 309 15.15 -11.89 -3.68
CA CYS A 309 15.30 -12.02 -5.14
C CYS A 309 15.27 -13.49 -5.60
N SER A 310 15.85 -14.42 -4.83
CA SER A 310 15.83 -15.85 -5.15
C SER A 310 14.42 -16.42 -5.15
N ALA A 311 13.64 -16.13 -4.12
CA ALA A 311 12.25 -16.61 -4.01
C ALA A 311 11.33 -15.95 -5.05
N TYR A 312 11.52 -14.65 -5.30
CA TYR A 312 10.84 -13.91 -6.36
C TYR A 312 11.13 -14.55 -7.74
N LEU A 313 12.38 -14.82 -8.06
CA LEU A 313 12.80 -15.44 -9.31
C LEU A 313 12.26 -16.87 -9.47
N ASP A 314 12.28 -17.68 -8.41
CA ASP A 314 11.72 -19.03 -8.43
C ASP A 314 10.21 -19.01 -8.75
N GLN A 315 9.50 -17.99 -8.30
CA GLN A 315 8.10 -17.81 -8.66
C GLN A 315 7.92 -17.33 -10.10
N LEU A 316 8.78 -16.45 -10.60
CA LEU A 316 8.76 -16.06 -12.02
C LEU A 316 8.94 -17.28 -12.94
N TYR A 317 9.87 -18.19 -12.62
CA TYR A 317 10.05 -19.43 -13.39
C TYR A 317 8.86 -20.37 -13.33
N LYS A 318 8.03 -20.31 -12.26
CA LYS A 318 6.76 -21.04 -12.20
C LYS A 318 5.68 -20.36 -13.05
N ASN A 319 5.69 -19.02 -13.11
CA ASN A 319 4.74 -18.24 -13.89
C ASN A 319 4.99 -18.37 -15.39
N TYR A 320 6.25 -18.48 -15.81
CA TYR A 320 6.67 -18.46 -17.21
C TYR A 320 7.29 -19.79 -17.63
N GLY A 321 6.56 -20.56 -18.46
CA GLY A 321 6.95 -21.92 -18.84
C GLY A 321 7.76 -22.01 -20.14
N THR A 322 7.75 -20.96 -20.97
CA THR A 322 8.40 -21.00 -22.30
C THR A 322 9.58 -20.04 -22.42
N PRO A 323 10.60 -20.35 -23.26
CA PRO A 323 11.73 -19.44 -23.49
C PRO A 323 11.31 -18.04 -23.96
N SER A 324 10.24 -17.92 -24.75
CA SER A 324 9.74 -16.64 -25.24
C SER A 324 9.09 -15.80 -24.13
N GLU A 325 8.42 -16.43 -23.17
CA GLU A 325 7.89 -15.75 -21.97
C GLU A 325 9.02 -15.28 -21.08
N LEU A 326 10.01 -16.14 -20.81
CA LEU A 326 11.20 -15.77 -20.03
C LEU A 326 11.90 -14.56 -20.65
N GLN A 327 12.12 -14.57 -21.99
CA GLN A 327 12.76 -13.45 -22.69
C GLN A 327 11.97 -12.14 -22.58
N ARG A 328 10.63 -12.18 -22.68
CA ARG A 328 9.77 -10.98 -22.48
C ARG A 328 9.93 -10.38 -21.10
N HIS A 329 10.26 -11.18 -20.11
CA HIS A 329 10.53 -10.74 -18.74
C HIS A 329 12.02 -10.57 -18.46
N SER A 330 12.84 -10.41 -19.51
CA SER A 330 14.29 -10.24 -19.40
C SER A 330 14.97 -11.37 -18.61
N LEU A 331 14.51 -12.61 -18.76
CA LEU A 331 15.10 -13.81 -18.15
C LEU A 331 15.78 -14.66 -19.21
N THR A 332 16.97 -15.20 -18.88
CA THR A 332 17.76 -16.04 -19.78
C THR A 332 17.45 -17.53 -19.64
N GLY A 333 16.80 -17.92 -18.55
CA GLY A 333 16.63 -19.31 -18.13
C GLY A 333 17.83 -19.89 -17.38
N ARG A 334 18.91 -19.14 -17.24
CA ARG A 334 20.10 -19.52 -16.44
C ARG A 334 19.93 -18.90 -15.05
N ARG A 335 19.44 -19.69 -14.10
CA ARG A 335 18.95 -19.22 -12.81
C ARG A 335 19.94 -18.33 -12.05
N GLU A 336 21.20 -18.70 -11.97
CA GLU A 336 22.20 -17.93 -11.22
C GLU A 336 22.50 -16.58 -11.89
N GLU A 337 22.59 -16.56 -13.21
CA GLU A 337 22.78 -15.34 -13.99
C GLU A 337 21.57 -14.40 -13.84
N ASP A 338 20.35 -14.94 -13.91
CA ASP A 338 19.12 -14.18 -13.73
C ASP A 338 18.97 -13.66 -12.30
N LEU A 339 19.44 -14.42 -11.30
CA LEU A 339 19.45 -14.00 -9.90
C LEU A 339 20.42 -12.84 -9.65
N GLU A 340 21.67 -12.95 -10.14
CA GLU A 340 22.66 -11.86 -9.97
C GLU A 340 22.19 -10.58 -10.67
N ARG A 341 21.58 -10.71 -11.85
CA ARG A 341 21.01 -9.57 -12.57
C ARG A 341 19.85 -8.95 -11.79
N LEU A 342 18.93 -9.74 -11.24
CA LEU A 342 17.80 -9.24 -10.45
C LEU A 342 18.27 -8.52 -9.17
N ILE A 343 19.30 -9.05 -8.51
CA ILE A 343 19.92 -8.39 -7.35
C ILE A 343 20.56 -7.05 -7.76
N ALA A 344 21.27 -7.03 -8.89
CA ALA A 344 21.87 -5.80 -9.41
C ALA A 344 20.78 -4.75 -9.78
N GLU A 345 19.71 -5.18 -10.48
CA GLU A 345 18.56 -4.34 -10.78
C GLU A 345 17.97 -3.75 -9.50
N ALA A 346 17.65 -4.58 -8.49
CA ALA A 346 17.04 -4.14 -7.25
C ALA A 346 17.91 -3.11 -6.50
N ARG A 347 19.22 -3.36 -6.42
CA ARG A 347 20.16 -2.44 -5.77
C ARG A 347 20.30 -1.11 -6.49
N ARG A 348 20.29 -1.15 -7.82
CA ARG A 348 20.34 0.05 -8.66
C ARG A 348 19.14 0.95 -8.40
N TYR A 349 17.96 0.37 -8.12
CA TYR A 349 16.72 1.08 -7.90
C TYR A 349 16.49 1.56 -6.45
N MET A 350 17.36 1.23 -5.50
CA MET A 350 17.18 1.62 -4.08
C MET A 350 16.96 3.13 -3.82
N PRO A 351 17.55 4.08 -4.57
CA PRO A 351 17.25 5.49 -4.34
C PRO A 351 15.79 5.87 -4.71
N LEU A 352 15.17 5.18 -5.66
CA LEU A 352 13.88 5.57 -6.21
C LEU A 352 12.73 5.57 -5.19
N PRO A 353 12.54 4.54 -4.34
CA PRO A 353 11.53 4.59 -3.28
C PRO A 353 11.74 5.76 -2.31
N HIS A 354 12.98 6.13 -2.04
CA HIS A 354 13.27 7.25 -1.16
C HIS A 354 12.86 8.58 -1.78
N LEU A 355 13.11 8.81 -3.06
CA LEU A 355 12.62 10.00 -3.78
C LEU A 355 11.09 10.03 -3.83
N PHE A 356 10.47 8.92 -4.18
CA PHE A 356 9.02 8.78 -4.29
C PHE A 356 8.32 9.11 -2.97
N TRP A 357 8.71 8.45 -1.89
CA TRP A 357 8.16 8.68 -0.56
C TRP A 357 8.55 10.05 0.02
N GLY A 358 9.74 10.57 -0.31
CA GLY A 358 10.14 11.92 0.06
C GLY A 358 9.18 12.96 -0.50
N ILE A 359 8.88 12.89 -1.80
CA ILE A 359 7.94 13.81 -2.48
C ILE A 359 6.51 13.62 -1.97
N TRP A 360 6.06 12.38 -1.76
CA TRP A 360 4.74 12.12 -1.19
C TRP A 360 4.59 12.74 0.21
N ASN A 361 5.58 12.55 1.08
CA ASN A 361 5.55 13.06 2.45
C ASN A 361 5.50 14.59 2.53
N ILE A 362 6.22 15.34 1.66
CA ILE A 362 6.13 16.82 1.66
C ILE A 362 4.72 17.30 1.29
N LEU A 363 4.01 16.58 0.42
CA LEU A 363 2.62 16.86 0.12
C LEU A 363 1.72 16.53 1.32
N CYS A 364 1.96 15.41 2.02
CA CYS A 364 1.20 15.02 3.19
C CYS A 364 1.28 16.03 4.34
N VAL A 365 2.40 16.76 4.49
CA VAL A 365 2.51 17.87 5.45
C VAL A 365 1.40 18.90 5.24
N GLN A 366 1.02 19.16 4.00
CA GLN A 366 0.00 20.14 3.66
C GLN A 366 -1.42 19.58 3.68
N GLU A 367 -1.59 18.33 3.26
CA GLU A 367 -2.92 17.73 3.06
C GLU A 367 -3.49 17.04 4.28
N LEU A 368 -2.63 16.38 5.05
CA LEU A 368 -3.04 15.59 6.21
C LEU A 368 -2.77 16.32 7.53
N GLY A 369 -1.89 17.32 7.53
CA GLY A 369 -1.53 18.05 8.73
C GLY A 369 -0.73 17.18 9.72
N VAL A 370 -1.01 17.33 11.01
CA VAL A 370 -0.37 16.54 12.07
C VAL A 370 -1.26 15.34 12.38
N ILE A 371 -0.72 14.16 12.21
CA ILE A 371 -1.35 12.88 12.58
C ILE A 371 -0.54 12.27 13.72
N ASP A 372 -1.20 11.77 14.74
CA ASP A 372 -0.56 11.11 15.87
C ASP A 372 0.34 9.95 15.40
N GLY A 373 1.60 9.97 15.82
CA GLY A 373 2.57 8.93 15.50
C GLY A 373 3.23 9.05 14.13
N ILE A 374 3.06 10.17 13.39
CA ILE A 374 3.76 10.43 12.13
C ILE A 374 4.20 11.90 12.06
N ASP A 375 5.52 12.11 11.89
CA ASP A 375 6.08 13.40 11.50
C ASP A 375 6.44 13.37 10.02
N PHE A 376 5.49 13.76 9.17
CA PHE A 376 5.68 13.75 7.71
C PHE A 376 6.85 14.62 7.25
N LEU A 377 7.10 15.76 7.91
CA LEU A 377 8.17 16.67 7.49
C LEU A 377 9.54 16.04 7.77
N THR A 378 9.76 15.54 8.98
CA THR A 378 11.02 14.87 9.33
C THR A 378 11.20 13.62 8.48
N HIS A 379 10.14 12.84 8.27
CA HIS A 379 10.18 11.65 7.41
C HIS A 379 10.52 11.99 5.95
N ALA A 380 9.95 13.08 5.39
CA ALA A 380 10.29 13.55 4.05
C ALA A 380 11.77 13.91 3.93
N LYS A 381 12.31 14.67 4.89
CA LYS A 381 13.72 15.06 4.92
C LYS A 381 14.65 13.84 4.95
N ASP A 382 14.39 12.90 5.86
CA ASP A 382 15.20 11.68 5.98
C ASP A 382 15.11 10.82 4.71
N ARG A 383 13.92 10.70 4.10
CA ARG A 383 13.78 10.00 2.81
C ARG A 383 14.59 10.67 1.70
N LEU A 384 14.59 11.99 1.61
CA LEU A 384 15.38 12.72 0.62
C LEU A 384 16.90 12.61 0.90
N VAL A 385 17.32 12.65 2.16
CA VAL A 385 18.72 12.39 2.53
C VAL A 385 19.15 10.97 2.13
N MET A 386 18.29 9.96 2.36
CA MET A 386 18.55 8.59 1.93
C MET A 386 18.58 8.45 0.40
N TYR A 387 17.76 9.23 -0.33
CA TYR A 387 17.85 9.30 -1.78
C TYR A 387 19.27 9.71 -2.21
N PHE A 388 19.81 10.79 -1.67
CA PHE A 388 21.18 11.23 -1.98
C PHE A 388 22.22 10.21 -1.55
N LYS A 389 22.04 9.56 -0.39
CA LYS A 389 22.94 8.49 0.07
C LYS A 389 23.04 7.35 -0.92
N PHE A 390 21.93 6.92 -1.47
CA PHE A 390 21.89 5.78 -2.41
C PHE A 390 21.97 6.20 -3.88
N LYS A 391 21.94 7.49 -4.22
CA LYS A 391 21.87 8.01 -5.59
C LYS A 391 22.94 7.42 -6.51
N SER A 392 24.17 7.24 -6.00
CA SER A 392 25.26 6.64 -6.77
C SER A 392 24.97 5.21 -7.26
N ASN A 393 24.00 4.50 -6.67
CA ASN A 393 23.63 3.15 -7.09
C ASN A 393 23.02 3.12 -8.50
N LEU A 394 22.39 4.23 -8.95
CA LEU A 394 21.87 4.35 -10.32
C LEU A 394 22.91 3.98 -11.39
N TYR A 395 24.21 4.15 -11.07
CA TYR A 395 25.31 4.02 -12.01
C TYR A 395 26.31 2.91 -11.67
N LYS A 396 26.13 2.18 -10.55
CA LYS A 396 27.16 1.25 -10.03
C LYS A 396 26.96 -0.22 -10.39
N TYR A 397 25.79 -0.67 -10.80
CA TYR A 397 25.46 -2.11 -10.98
C TYR A 397 25.14 -2.46 -12.41
#